data_915fa786765853c8dca00977f7c2c0bc
#
_entry.id   915fa786765853c8dca00977f7c2c0bc
#
_cell.length_a   1.000
_cell.length_b   1.000
_cell.length_c   1.000
_cell.angle_alpha   90.00
_cell.angle_beta   90.00
_cell.angle_gamma   90.00
#
_symmetry.space_group_name_H-M   'P 1'
#
loop_
_entity.id
_entity.type
_entity.pdbx_description
1 polymer ?
#
loop_
_entity_poly.entity_id
_entity_poly.type
_entity_poly.pdbx_seq_one_letter_code
_entity_poly.pdbx_strand_id
1 'polypeptide(L)'
;KQKQKALTDINNEIKEKREELEDHRSSREKIEKKIFKLKKSDAYLSYKKLAEKRDTLIEDIKKFEDGISNDFSILSRPLKKHSRMTMNERLVERYAHSPILALLDDHKLEVVDILSKLKQNINEDKIELKDKQKEKALQTIEKLNQRHIQSFVNNHKSLKNVKKEVDTQILSN
;
A
#
# COMPACT_ATOMS: atom_id res chain seq x y z
N LYS A 1 27.82 65.61 -16.20
CA LYS A 1 28.47 64.91 -15.07
C LYS A 1 27.60 63.86 -14.42
N GLN A 2 26.30 64.11 -14.09
CA GLN A 2 25.41 63.11 -13.47
C GLN A 2 25.17 61.86 -14.34
N LYS A 3 24.90 62.02 -15.65
CA LYS A 3 24.70 60.88 -16.57
C LYS A 3 25.92 59.97 -16.72
N GLN A 4 27.11 60.55 -16.70
CA GLN A 4 28.36 59.74 -16.75
C GLN A 4 28.58 58.90 -15.49
N LYS A 5 28.28 59.49 -14.30
CA LYS A 5 28.34 58.72 -13.04
C LYS A 5 27.36 57.55 -13.03
N ALA A 6 26.10 57.77 -13.39
CA ALA A 6 25.09 56.74 -13.49
C ALA A 6 25.49 55.62 -14.45
N LEU A 7 26.13 55.95 -15.58
CA LEU A 7 26.62 54.94 -16.54
C LEU A 7 27.73 54.10 -15.98
N THR A 8 28.65 54.68 -15.20
CA THR A 8 29.71 53.99 -14.51
C THR A 8 29.20 53.04 -13.41
N ASP A 9 28.22 53.55 -12.65
CA ASP A 9 27.57 52.76 -11.59
C ASP A 9 26.87 51.51 -12.16
N ILE A 10 26.12 51.69 -13.25
CA ILE A 10 25.43 50.60 -13.97
C ILE A 10 26.44 49.59 -14.56
N ASN A 11 27.54 50.06 -15.15
CA ASN A 11 28.57 49.18 -15.68
C ASN A 11 29.27 48.35 -14.59
N ASN A 12 29.48 48.94 -13.42
CA ASN A 12 30.03 48.23 -12.27
C ASN A 12 29.03 47.13 -11.77
N GLU A 13 27.76 47.50 -11.66
CA GLU A 13 26.72 46.53 -11.26
C GLU A 13 26.59 45.39 -12.26
N ILE A 14 26.66 45.69 -13.57
CA ILE A 14 26.65 44.64 -14.62
C ILE A 14 27.88 43.71 -14.48
N LYS A 15 29.05 44.29 -14.16
CA LYS A 15 30.25 43.50 -13.95
C LYS A 15 30.13 42.58 -12.75
N GLU A 16 29.69 43.10 -11.60
CA GLU A 16 29.43 42.30 -10.39
C GLU A 16 28.42 41.18 -10.65
N LYS A 17 27.33 41.47 -11.31
CA LYS A 17 26.30 40.45 -11.66
C LYS A 17 26.83 39.38 -12.62
N ARG A 18 27.74 39.72 -13.51
CA ARG A 18 28.40 38.75 -14.40
C ARG A 18 29.36 37.83 -13.63
N GLU A 19 30.10 38.38 -12.67
CA GLU A 19 30.99 37.60 -11.81
C GLU A 19 30.18 36.64 -10.90
N GLU A 20 29.11 37.14 -10.26
CA GLU A 20 28.16 36.29 -9.49
C GLU A 20 27.57 35.15 -10.37
N LEU A 21 27.18 35.47 -11.59
CA LEU A 21 26.61 34.47 -12.52
C LEU A 21 27.61 33.36 -12.87
N GLU A 22 28.89 33.74 -13.09
CA GLU A 22 29.95 32.78 -13.41
C GLU A 22 30.26 31.88 -12.21
N ASP A 23 30.27 32.42 -11.00
CA ASP A 23 30.43 31.66 -9.75
C ASP A 23 29.27 30.67 -9.55
N HIS A 24 28.04 31.10 -9.80
CA HIS A 24 26.88 30.22 -9.73
C HIS A 24 26.95 29.11 -10.79
N ARG A 25 27.38 29.39 -12.02
CA ARG A 25 27.58 28.38 -13.07
C ARG A 25 28.64 27.37 -12.67
N SER A 26 29.80 27.84 -12.19
CA SER A 26 30.87 26.97 -11.72
C SER A 26 30.41 26.06 -10.57
N SER A 27 29.69 26.63 -9.61
CA SER A 27 29.13 25.90 -8.46
C SER A 27 28.12 24.82 -8.92
N ARG A 28 27.24 25.17 -9.85
CA ARG A 28 26.28 24.24 -10.44
C ARG A 28 26.98 23.09 -11.15
N GLU A 29 28.00 23.34 -11.97
CA GLU A 29 28.74 22.29 -12.63
C GLU A 29 29.43 21.34 -11.66
N LYS A 30 30.00 21.88 -10.57
CA LYS A 30 30.62 21.06 -9.51
C LYS A 30 29.59 20.15 -8.83
N ILE A 31 28.38 20.66 -8.56
CA ILE A 31 27.28 19.89 -7.97
C ILE A 31 26.80 18.82 -8.96
N GLU A 32 26.61 19.15 -10.23
CA GLU A 32 26.19 18.21 -11.27
C GLU A 32 27.18 17.05 -11.41
N LYS A 33 28.49 17.35 -11.40
CA LYS A 33 29.55 16.33 -11.40
C LYS A 33 29.49 15.42 -10.16
N LYS A 34 29.21 15.98 -8.96
CA LYS A 34 29.05 15.20 -7.74
C LYS A 34 27.82 14.28 -7.80
N ILE A 35 26.69 14.80 -8.26
CA ILE A 35 25.46 14.02 -8.46
C ILE A 35 25.69 12.87 -9.45
N PHE A 36 26.38 13.13 -10.55
CA PHE A 36 26.70 12.12 -11.54
C PHE A 36 27.58 10.99 -10.97
N LYS A 37 28.61 11.35 -10.20
CA LYS A 37 29.46 10.36 -9.51
C LYS A 37 28.66 9.54 -8.49
N LEU A 38 27.83 10.20 -7.68
CA LEU A 38 26.99 9.53 -6.70
C LEU A 38 26.02 8.53 -7.38
N LYS A 39 25.33 8.95 -8.45
CA LYS A 39 24.42 8.09 -9.20
C LYS A 39 25.08 6.87 -9.85
N LYS A 40 26.39 6.91 -10.07
CA LYS A 40 27.19 5.80 -10.57
C LYS A 40 27.85 4.95 -9.49
N SER A 41 27.76 5.36 -8.24
CA SER A 41 28.34 4.58 -7.13
C SER A 41 27.56 3.27 -6.90
N ASP A 42 28.28 2.23 -6.50
CA ASP A 42 27.69 0.93 -6.18
C ASP A 42 26.65 1.04 -5.06
N ALA A 43 26.89 1.90 -4.08
CA ALA A 43 25.95 2.17 -3.00
C ALA A 43 24.61 2.71 -3.52
N TYR A 44 24.65 3.72 -4.41
CA TYR A 44 23.43 4.26 -5.00
C TYR A 44 22.70 3.24 -5.87
N LEU A 45 23.42 2.45 -6.66
CA LEU A 45 22.84 1.43 -7.51
C LEU A 45 22.20 0.30 -6.68
N SER A 46 22.84 -0.08 -5.57
CA SER A 46 22.29 -1.03 -4.61
C SER A 46 21.02 -0.50 -3.95
N TYR A 47 21.08 0.72 -3.42
CA TYR A 47 19.90 1.41 -2.86
C TYR A 47 18.74 1.45 -3.86
N LYS A 48 19.00 1.83 -5.11
CA LYS A 48 17.98 1.92 -6.15
C LYS A 48 17.28 0.57 -6.39
N LYS A 49 18.05 -0.53 -6.48
CA LYS A 49 17.49 -1.89 -6.63
C LYS A 49 16.62 -2.29 -5.44
N LEU A 50 17.06 -1.96 -4.22
CA LEU A 50 16.27 -2.24 -3.01
C LEU A 50 14.99 -1.41 -2.96
N ALA A 51 15.05 -0.13 -3.35
CA ALA A 51 13.89 0.74 -3.42
C ALA A 51 12.85 0.23 -4.45
N GLU A 52 13.28 -0.16 -5.65
CA GLU A 52 12.42 -0.76 -6.66
C GLU A 52 11.78 -2.07 -6.15
N LYS A 53 12.57 -2.95 -5.50
CA LYS A 53 12.05 -4.18 -4.88
C LYS A 53 11.02 -3.89 -3.80
N ARG A 54 11.26 -2.90 -2.94
CA ARG A 54 10.30 -2.46 -1.92
C ARG A 54 8.99 -2.00 -2.53
N ASP A 55 9.06 -1.17 -3.58
CA ASP A 55 7.89 -0.62 -4.24
C ASP A 55 7.06 -1.73 -4.91
N THR A 56 7.70 -2.70 -5.56
CA THR A 56 7.04 -3.89 -6.09
C THR A 56 6.34 -4.69 -4.98
N LEU A 57 7.01 -4.91 -3.84
CA LEU A 57 6.40 -5.62 -2.70
C LEU A 57 5.18 -4.88 -2.13
N ILE A 58 5.21 -3.54 -2.10
CA ILE A 58 4.05 -2.73 -1.67
C ILE A 58 2.87 -2.94 -2.61
N GLU A 59 3.10 -2.92 -3.91
CA GLU A 59 2.05 -3.17 -4.92
C GLU A 59 1.49 -4.60 -4.82
N ASP A 60 2.36 -5.59 -4.65
CA ASP A 60 1.94 -6.99 -4.54
C ASP A 60 1.12 -7.24 -3.28
N ILE A 61 1.53 -6.67 -2.13
CA ILE A 61 0.76 -6.72 -0.89
C ILE A 61 -0.61 -6.09 -1.11
N LYS A 62 -0.66 -4.91 -1.73
CA LYS A 62 -1.92 -4.22 -2.00
C LYS A 62 -2.84 -5.03 -2.90
N LYS A 63 -2.34 -5.54 -4.03
CA LYS A 63 -3.13 -6.40 -4.94
C LYS A 63 -3.70 -7.62 -4.22
N PHE A 64 -2.91 -8.19 -3.33
CA PHE A 64 -3.29 -9.36 -2.55
C PHE A 64 -4.37 -9.02 -1.51
N GLU A 65 -4.23 -7.88 -0.82
CA GLU A 65 -5.23 -7.34 0.11
C GLU A 65 -6.54 -6.97 -0.61
N ASP A 66 -6.45 -6.34 -1.80
CA ASP A 66 -7.60 -5.94 -2.60
C ASP A 66 -8.44 -7.17 -3.04
N GLY A 67 -7.80 -8.29 -3.35
CA GLY A 67 -8.49 -9.54 -3.70
C GLY A 67 -9.42 -10.01 -2.58
N ILE A 68 -8.93 -10.10 -1.35
CA ILE A 68 -9.73 -10.48 -0.17
C ILE A 68 -10.78 -9.41 0.16
N SER A 69 -10.40 -8.12 0.09
CA SER A 69 -11.33 -7.03 0.35
C SER A 69 -12.53 -7.05 -0.59
N ASN A 70 -12.32 -7.36 -1.87
CA ASN A 70 -13.37 -7.50 -2.86
C ASN A 70 -14.30 -8.69 -2.53
N ASP A 71 -13.75 -9.84 -2.14
CA ASP A 71 -14.55 -10.99 -1.74
C ASP A 71 -15.41 -10.65 -0.51
N PHE A 72 -14.88 -10.03 0.52
CA PHE A 72 -15.63 -9.61 1.70
C PHE A 72 -16.59 -8.45 1.43
N SER A 73 -16.34 -7.62 0.43
CA SER A 73 -17.27 -6.57 -0.01
C SER A 73 -18.58 -7.18 -0.51
N ILE A 74 -18.52 -8.29 -1.26
CA ILE A 74 -19.71 -9.05 -1.69
C ILE A 74 -20.48 -9.57 -0.48
N LEU A 75 -19.78 -10.01 0.56
CA LEU A 75 -20.36 -10.56 1.79
C LEU A 75 -20.75 -9.50 2.82
N SER A 76 -20.40 -8.23 2.64
CA SER A 76 -20.62 -7.19 3.65
C SER A 76 -22.08 -7.07 4.08
N ARG A 77 -23.01 -7.03 3.14
CA ARG A 77 -24.46 -6.97 3.45
C ARG A 77 -24.99 -8.25 4.10
N PRO A 78 -24.71 -9.46 3.58
CA PRO A 78 -25.06 -10.71 4.27
C PRO A 78 -24.48 -10.80 5.67
N LEU A 79 -23.19 -10.45 5.89
CA LEU A 79 -22.54 -10.47 7.19
C LEU A 79 -23.22 -9.52 8.19
N LYS A 80 -23.57 -8.29 7.78
CA LYS A 80 -24.30 -7.33 8.61
C LYS A 80 -25.70 -7.82 9.01
N LYS A 81 -26.38 -8.59 8.15
CA LYS A 81 -27.65 -9.21 8.52
C LYS A 81 -27.41 -10.38 9.48
N HIS A 82 -26.36 -11.16 9.24
CA HIS A 82 -26.00 -12.28 10.09
C HIS A 82 -25.53 -11.85 11.49
N SER A 83 -24.82 -10.72 11.60
CA SER A 83 -24.32 -10.22 12.90
C SER A 83 -25.46 -10.05 13.92
N ARG A 84 -26.61 -9.59 13.48
CA ARG A 84 -27.81 -9.40 14.32
C ARG A 84 -28.46 -10.70 14.81
N MET A 85 -28.04 -11.83 14.24
CA MET A 85 -28.59 -13.18 14.52
C MET A 85 -27.62 -14.04 15.33
N THR A 86 -26.45 -13.51 15.69
CA THR A 86 -25.38 -14.26 16.35
C THR A 86 -24.98 -13.61 17.68
N MET A 87 -24.50 -14.43 18.63
CA MET A 87 -23.94 -13.90 19.89
C MET A 87 -22.61 -13.15 19.70
N ASN A 88 -21.88 -13.42 18.61
CA ASN A 88 -20.60 -12.82 18.30
C ASN A 88 -20.72 -11.64 17.31
N GLU A 89 -21.71 -10.78 17.51
CA GLU A 89 -22.02 -9.65 16.64
C GLU A 89 -20.79 -8.81 16.29
N ARG A 90 -20.00 -8.41 17.29
CA ARG A 90 -18.78 -7.59 17.11
C ARG A 90 -17.75 -8.25 16.20
N LEU A 91 -17.55 -9.55 16.30
CA LEU A 91 -16.60 -10.28 15.48
C LEU A 91 -17.06 -10.32 14.03
N VAL A 92 -18.35 -10.64 13.79
CA VAL A 92 -18.93 -10.68 12.45
C VAL A 92 -18.89 -9.30 11.79
N GLU A 93 -19.15 -8.23 12.56
CA GLU A 93 -19.05 -6.86 12.07
C GLU A 93 -17.61 -6.47 11.68
N ARG A 94 -16.59 -6.93 12.42
CA ARG A 94 -15.19 -6.71 12.05
C ARG A 94 -14.87 -7.28 10.66
N TYR A 95 -15.37 -8.48 10.32
CA TYR A 95 -15.20 -9.04 8.98
C TYR A 95 -15.95 -8.26 7.91
N ALA A 96 -17.10 -7.69 8.24
CA ALA A 96 -17.88 -6.87 7.30
C ALA A 96 -17.26 -5.49 7.02
N HIS A 97 -16.49 -4.93 7.96
CA HIS A 97 -15.92 -3.58 7.87
C HIS A 97 -14.41 -3.54 7.60
N SER A 98 -13.67 -4.47 8.19
CA SER A 98 -12.20 -4.48 8.15
C SER A 98 -11.68 -5.92 8.00
N PRO A 99 -12.01 -6.60 6.89
CA PRO A 99 -11.78 -8.05 6.74
C PRO A 99 -10.31 -8.44 6.88
N ILE A 100 -9.38 -7.65 6.32
CA ILE A 100 -7.95 -7.95 6.37
C ILE A 100 -7.46 -7.98 7.82
N LEU A 101 -7.74 -6.93 8.59
CA LEU A 101 -7.32 -6.87 10.00
C LEU A 101 -8.00 -7.97 10.82
N ALA A 102 -9.30 -8.22 10.56
CA ALA A 102 -10.01 -9.30 11.24
C ALA A 102 -9.39 -10.68 10.96
N LEU A 103 -9.02 -10.97 9.70
CA LEU A 103 -8.36 -12.23 9.32
C LEU A 103 -6.96 -12.39 9.90
N LEU A 104 -6.18 -11.31 9.97
CA LEU A 104 -4.81 -11.35 10.52
C LEU A 104 -4.80 -11.57 12.04
N ASP A 105 -5.85 -11.10 12.73
CA ASP A 105 -6.03 -11.27 14.18
C ASP A 105 -6.72 -12.60 14.52
N ASP A 106 -7.36 -13.25 13.55
CA ASP A 106 -8.11 -14.50 13.75
C ASP A 106 -7.21 -15.72 13.75
N HIS A 107 -6.53 -15.96 14.86
CA HIS A 107 -5.64 -17.11 15.01
C HIS A 107 -6.36 -18.47 15.08
N LYS A 108 -7.68 -18.48 15.35
CA LYS A 108 -8.49 -19.69 15.45
C LYS A 108 -9.27 -20.01 14.19
N LEU A 109 -9.20 -19.16 13.17
CA LEU A 109 -9.97 -19.26 11.94
C LEU A 109 -11.50 -19.29 12.20
N GLU A 110 -11.96 -18.52 13.18
CA GLU A 110 -13.38 -18.40 13.54
C GLU A 110 -14.23 -17.91 12.37
N VAL A 111 -13.62 -17.21 11.43
CA VAL A 111 -14.26 -16.80 10.17
C VAL A 111 -14.82 -17.98 9.39
N VAL A 112 -14.19 -19.16 9.43
CA VAL A 112 -14.66 -20.36 8.70
C VAL A 112 -16.03 -20.81 9.25
N ASP A 113 -16.18 -20.83 10.57
CA ASP A 113 -17.45 -21.17 11.22
C ASP A 113 -18.52 -20.10 10.94
N ILE A 114 -18.12 -18.82 10.97
CA ILE A 114 -19.01 -17.70 10.64
C ILE A 114 -19.53 -17.83 9.20
N LEU A 115 -18.65 -18.09 8.24
CA LEU A 115 -19.02 -18.25 6.83
C LEU A 115 -19.89 -19.51 6.61
N SER A 116 -19.64 -20.59 7.32
CA SER A 116 -20.45 -21.80 7.29
C SER A 116 -21.89 -21.53 7.78
N LYS A 117 -22.03 -20.87 8.93
CA LYS A 117 -23.34 -20.46 9.48
C LYS A 117 -24.05 -19.44 8.57
N LEU A 118 -23.28 -18.50 7.99
CA LEU A 118 -23.81 -17.54 7.01
C LEU A 118 -24.39 -18.28 5.79
N LYS A 119 -23.65 -19.26 5.24
CA LYS A 119 -24.11 -20.11 4.12
C LYS A 119 -25.40 -20.81 4.45
N GLN A 120 -25.49 -21.42 5.64
CA GLN A 120 -26.69 -22.08 6.10
C GLN A 120 -27.88 -21.12 6.18
N ASN A 121 -27.71 -19.96 6.83
CA ASN A 121 -28.77 -18.96 6.96
C ASN A 121 -29.25 -18.37 5.62
N ILE A 122 -28.34 -18.27 4.63
CA ILE A 122 -28.71 -17.86 3.27
C ILE A 122 -29.52 -18.96 2.56
N ASN A 123 -29.13 -20.23 2.71
CA ASN A 123 -29.86 -21.36 2.08
C ASN A 123 -31.23 -21.58 2.70
N GLU A 124 -31.37 -21.33 3.99
CA GLU A 124 -32.65 -21.43 4.73
C GLU A 124 -33.52 -20.18 4.61
N ASP A 125 -33.15 -19.24 3.70
CA ASP A 125 -33.82 -17.95 3.47
C ASP A 125 -34.03 -17.09 4.75
N LYS A 126 -33.29 -17.38 5.82
CA LYS A 126 -33.25 -16.53 7.05
C LYS A 126 -32.63 -15.16 6.78
N ILE A 127 -31.80 -15.06 5.75
CA ILE A 127 -31.18 -13.81 5.29
C ILE A 127 -31.74 -13.54 3.88
N GLU A 128 -32.68 -12.64 3.79
CA GLU A 128 -33.28 -12.22 2.52
C GLU A 128 -32.25 -11.54 1.62
N LEU A 129 -31.97 -12.11 0.48
CA LEU A 129 -31.11 -11.59 -0.58
C LEU A 129 -31.84 -11.74 -1.92
N LYS A 130 -31.57 -10.85 -2.87
CA LYS A 130 -32.00 -11.03 -4.25
C LYS A 130 -31.26 -12.20 -4.89
N ASP A 131 -31.88 -12.96 -5.81
CA ASP A 131 -31.30 -14.18 -6.38
C ASP A 131 -29.83 -14.02 -6.84
N LYS A 132 -29.54 -12.99 -7.62
CA LYS A 132 -28.15 -12.70 -8.05
C LYS A 132 -27.17 -12.40 -6.89
N GLN A 133 -27.68 -11.82 -5.80
CA GLN A 133 -26.85 -11.55 -4.62
C GLN A 133 -26.64 -12.82 -3.79
N LYS A 134 -27.68 -13.66 -3.69
CA LYS A 134 -27.63 -14.98 -3.05
C LYS A 134 -26.59 -15.87 -3.74
N GLU A 135 -26.68 -15.99 -5.06
CA GLU A 135 -25.73 -16.76 -5.85
C GLU A 135 -24.28 -16.29 -5.67
N LYS A 136 -24.02 -14.97 -5.85
CA LYS A 136 -22.68 -14.40 -5.66
C LYS A 136 -22.15 -14.61 -4.24
N ALA A 137 -22.99 -14.45 -3.22
CA ALA A 137 -22.58 -14.64 -1.83
C ALA A 137 -22.19 -16.10 -1.58
N LEU A 138 -22.99 -17.07 -2.05
CA LEU A 138 -22.70 -18.50 -1.89
C LEU A 138 -21.40 -18.89 -2.61
N GLN A 139 -21.19 -18.46 -3.85
CA GLN A 139 -19.96 -18.69 -4.60
C GLN A 139 -18.75 -18.09 -3.88
N THR A 140 -18.89 -16.88 -3.33
CA THR A 140 -17.80 -16.22 -2.58
C THR A 140 -17.48 -16.96 -1.29
N ILE A 141 -18.48 -17.46 -0.56
CA ILE A 141 -18.27 -18.27 0.66
C ILE A 141 -17.54 -19.57 0.31
N GLU A 142 -17.87 -20.22 -0.78
CA GLU A 142 -17.17 -21.45 -1.22
C GLU A 142 -15.72 -21.19 -1.58
N LYS A 143 -15.43 -20.05 -2.23
CA LYS A 143 -14.07 -19.59 -2.50
C LYS A 143 -13.30 -19.35 -1.22
N LEU A 144 -13.91 -18.70 -0.23
CA LEU A 144 -13.31 -18.36 1.07
C LEU A 144 -13.28 -19.56 2.05
N ASN A 145 -12.88 -20.74 1.56
CA ASN A 145 -12.69 -21.90 2.40
C ASN A 145 -11.47 -21.75 3.32
N GLN A 146 -11.35 -22.67 4.30
CA GLN A 146 -10.28 -22.66 5.28
C GLN A 146 -8.87 -22.62 4.64
N ARG A 147 -8.65 -23.42 3.59
CA ARG A 147 -7.35 -23.46 2.88
C ARG A 147 -7.01 -22.12 2.26
N HIS A 148 -7.99 -21.46 1.62
CA HIS A 148 -7.80 -20.17 0.97
C HIS A 148 -7.47 -19.07 2.01
N ILE A 149 -8.21 -19.03 3.11
CA ILE A 149 -7.99 -18.07 4.19
C ILE A 149 -6.63 -18.28 4.85
N GLN A 150 -6.27 -19.52 5.17
CA GLN A 150 -4.96 -19.84 5.76
C GLN A 150 -3.81 -19.48 4.82
N SER A 151 -3.96 -19.75 3.52
CA SER A 151 -2.99 -19.36 2.50
C SER A 151 -2.85 -17.83 2.44
N PHE A 152 -3.95 -17.10 2.50
CA PHE A 152 -3.93 -15.64 2.56
C PHE A 152 -3.13 -15.14 3.76
N VAL A 153 -3.46 -15.59 4.96
CA VAL A 153 -2.77 -15.14 6.19
C VAL A 153 -1.27 -15.44 6.14
N ASN A 154 -0.89 -16.64 5.69
CA ASN A 154 0.50 -17.05 5.61
C ASN A 154 1.28 -16.24 4.57
N ASN A 155 0.73 -16.07 3.37
CA ASN A 155 1.37 -15.30 2.30
C ASN A 155 1.48 -13.82 2.66
N HIS A 156 0.45 -13.24 3.27
CA HIS A 156 0.49 -11.86 3.73
C HIS A 156 1.60 -11.64 4.77
N LYS A 157 1.73 -12.53 5.77
CA LYS A 157 2.82 -12.47 6.76
C LYS A 157 4.19 -12.60 6.10
N SER A 158 4.34 -13.52 5.15
CA SER A 158 5.59 -13.70 4.40
C SER A 158 5.98 -12.43 3.64
N LEU A 159 5.05 -11.84 2.87
CA LEU A 159 5.29 -10.61 2.11
C LEU A 159 5.67 -9.42 3.02
N LYS A 160 4.98 -9.27 4.16
CA LYS A 160 5.29 -8.23 5.14
C LYS A 160 6.68 -8.42 5.77
N ASN A 161 7.09 -9.67 6.04
CA ASN A 161 8.43 -9.97 6.56
C ASN A 161 9.51 -9.64 5.53
N VAL A 162 9.34 -10.07 4.28
CA VAL A 162 10.29 -9.75 3.20
C VAL A 162 10.39 -8.24 3.01
N LYS A 163 9.26 -7.52 3.04
CA LYS A 163 9.27 -6.05 2.98
C LYS A 163 10.07 -5.44 4.12
N LYS A 164 9.88 -5.92 5.37
CA LYS A 164 10.61 -5.45 6.54
C LYS A 164 12.12 -5.67 6.41
N GLU A 165 12.54 -6.82 5.88
CA GLU A 165 13.95 -7.10 5.61
C GLU A 165 14.54 -6.13 4.59
N VAL A 166 13.81 -5.86 3.50
CA VAL A 166 14.23 -4.87 2.48
C VAL A 166 14.31 -3.47 3.08
N ASP A 167 13.34 -3.05 3.90
CA ASP A 167 13.36 -1.76 4.58
C ASP A 167 14.60 -1.64 5.51
N THR A 168 14.95 -2.71 6.22
CA THR A 168 16.15 -2.75 7.07
C THR A 168 17.43 -2.64 6.23
N GLN A 169 17.50 -3.32 5.09
CA GLN A 169 18.65 -3.22 4.18
C GLN A 169 18.81 -1.82 3.59
N ILE A 170 17.69 -1.14 3.28
CA ILE A 170 17.70 0.27 2.81
C ILE A 170 18.27 1.21 3.88
N LEU A 171 17.93 0.98 5.15
CA LEU A 171 18.40 1.83 6.26
C LEU A 171 19.89 1.59 6.61
N SER A 172 20.44 0.44 6.26
CA SER A 172 21.83 0.07 6.53
C SER A 172 22.80 0.37 5.38
N ASN A 173 22.32 0.83 4.25
CA ASN A 173 23.09 1.26 3.08
C ASN A 173 23.40 2.76 3.11
#